data_5455d8dd33562fa9548569247f4180d4
#
_entry.id   5455d8dd33562fa9548569247f4180d4
#
_cell.length_a   1.000
_cell.length_b   1.000
_cell.length_c   1.000
_cell.angle_alpha   90.00
_cell.angle_beta   90.00
_cell.angle_gamma   90.00
#
_symmetry.space_group_name_H-M   'P 1'
#
loop_
_entity.id
_entity.type
_entity.pdbx_description
1 polymer ?
#
loop_
_entity_poly.entity_id
_entity_poly.type
_entity_poly.pdbx_seq_one_letter_code
_entity_poly.pdbx_strand_id
1 'polypeptide(L)'
;MTNTKVRTFSAKIAYASRELAIEERIKVKDTRDAESLEKISRDGAQILNIVAYVVLDIHNEMSEDKDYRQYVLLDKDGNKYMTGSEPFFNSFEDIWEELEDAEVPVEQRFFKIYQRPSKNYAGRNFVTCSLA
;
A
#
# COMPACT_ATOMS: atom_id res chain seq x y z
N MET A 1 16.87 -24.97 -25.78
CA MET A 1 15.78 -24.09 -26.22
C MET A 1 15.53 -23.03 -25.19
N THR A 2 15.52 -21.85 -25.62
CA THR A 2 15.22 -20.75 -24.70
C THR A 2 13.78 -20.34 -24.92
N ASN A 3 13.01 -20.50 -23.92
CA ASN A 3 11.66 -20.05 -23.94
C ASN A 3 11.61 -18.60 -23.46
N THR A 4 11.66 -17.68 -24.40
CA THR A 4 11.55 -16.27 -24.09
C THR A 4 10.09 -15.94 -23.88
N LYS A 5 9.63 -16.07 -22.65
CA LYS A 5 8.35 -15.51 -22.29
C LYS A 5 8.52 -14.04 -22.00
N VAL A 6 7.87 -13.24 -22.82
CA VAL A 6 7.74 -11.82 -22.53
C VAL A 6 6.49 -11.66 -21.64
N ARG A 7 6.71 -11.33 -20.39
CA ARG A 7 5.60 -11.09 -19.48
C ARG A 7 5.07 -9.68 -19.68
N THR A 8 3.77 -9.57 -19.82
CA THR A 8 3.10 -8.27 -19.93
C THR A 8 2.89 -7.58 -18.60
N PHE A 9 2.97 -8.37 -17.52
CA PHE A 9 2.81 -7.85 -16.15
C PHE A 9 3.80 -8.56 -15.23
N SER A 10 4.45 -7.80 -14.37
CA SER A 10 5.25 -8.35 -13.28
C SER A 10 5.19 -7.44 -12.06
N ALA A 11 5.28 -8.05 -10.89
CA ALA A 11 5.37 -7.33 -9.63
C ALA A 11 6.59 -7.86 -8.87
N LYS A 12 7.42 -6.96 -8.37
CA LYS A 12 8.59 -7.30 -7.56
C LYS A 12 8.49 -6.58 -6.22
N ILE A 13 8.86 -7.28 -5.16
CA ILE A 13 8.92 -6.68 -3.83
C ILE A 13 10.18 -5.82 -3.76
N ALA A 14 10.01 -4.50 -3.71
CA ALA A 14 11.11 -3.57 -3.56
C ALA A 14 11.51 -3.42 -2.09
N TYR A 15 10.52 -3.51 -1.18
CA TYR A 15 10.75 -3.39 0.24
C TYR A 15 9.60 -4.03 1.01
N ALA A 16 9.89 -4.60 2.16
CA ALA A 16 8.89 -5.09 3.10
C ALA A 16 9.29 -4.66 4.51
N SER A 17 8.32 -4.26 5.31
CA SER A 17 8.56 -3.78 6.68
C SER A 17 9.01 -4.88 7.64
N ARG A 18 8.79 -6.13 7.28
CA ARG A 18 9.28 -7.32 8.01
C ARG A 18 9.61 -8.42 7.02
N GLU A 19 10.32 -9.43 7.48
CA GLU A 19 10.54 -10.61 6.67
C GLU A 19 9.22 -11.32 6.37
N LEU A 20 9.04 -11.75 5.13
CA LEU A 20 7.85 -12.43 4.65
C LEU A 20 8.19 -13.89 4.31
N ALA A 21 7.34 -14.83 4.75
CA ALA A 21 7.41 -16.20 4.30
C ALA A 21 7.12 -16.28 2.80
N ILE A 22 7.55 -17.38 2.16
CA ILE A 22 7.37 -17.52 0.71
C ILE A 22 5.89 -17.39 0.30
N GLU A 23 4.99 -17.94 1.08
CA GLU A 23 3.56 -17.87 0.81
C GLU A 23 3.05 -16.43 0.86
N GLU A 24 3.51 -15.66 1.84
CA GLU A 24 3.17 -14.24 1.96
C GLU A 24 3.73 -13.43 0.79
N ARG A 25 4.96 -13.73 0.37
CA ARG A 25 5.59 -13.05 -0.76
C ARG A 25 4.78 -13.23 -2.04
N ILE A 26 4.26 -14.43 -2.24
CA ILE A 26 3.42 -14.72 -3.41
C ILE A 26 2.09 -13.97 -3.32
N LYS A 27 1.46 -13.99 -2.15
CA LYS A 27 0.16 -13.38 -1.94
C LYS A 27 0.19 -11.85 -2.05
N VAL A 28 1.21 -11.20 -1.51
CA VAL A 28 1.26 -9.72 -1.55
C VAL A 28 1.45 -9.19 -2.96
N LYS A 29 2.03 -9.97 -3.86
CA LYS A 29 2.22 -9.57 -5.25
C LYS A 29 0.92 -9.64 -6.06
N ASP A 30 -0.07 -10.36 -5.58
CA ASP A 30 -1.38 -10.42 -6.21
C ASP A 30 -2.29 -9.35 -5.58
N THR A 31 -2.43 -8.23 -6.27
CA THR A 31 -3.22 -7.10 -5.77
C THR A 31 -4.68 -7.13 -6.24
N ARG A 32 -5.09 -8.18 -6.97
CA ARG A 32 -6.47 -8.27 -7.48
C ARG A 32 -7.50 -8.38 -6.36
N ASP A 33 -7.14 -8.96 -5.23
CA ASP A 33 -8.00 -9.09 -4.07
C ASP A 33 -7.72 -8.04 -2.98
N ALA A 34 -6.85 -7.08 -3.27
CA ALA A 34 -6.56 -6.00 -2.33
C ALA A 34 -7.63 -4.91 -2.42
N GLU A 35 -8.02 -4.36 -1.28
CA GLU A 35 -8.96 -3.24 -1.25
C GLU A 35 -8.23 -1.93 -1.51
N SER A 36 -8.78 -1.11 -2.39
CA SER A 36 -8.22 0.21 -2.69
C SER A 36 -8.49 1.16 -1.52
N LEU A 37 -7.44 1.81 -1.02
CA LEU A 37 -7.59 2.80 0.04
C LEU A 37 -8.45 3.97 -0.42
N GLU A 38 -8.36 4.35 -1.69
CA GLU A 38 -9.20 5.40 -2.27
C GLU A 38 -10.68 5.04 -2.20
N LYS A 39 -11.00 3.77 -2.46
CA LYS A 39 -12.39 3.32 -2.43
C LYS A 39 -12.96 3.21 -1.02
N ILE A 40 -12.21 2.60 -0.10
CA ILE A 40 -12.73 2.37 1.26
C ILE A 40 -12.88 3.67 2.06
N SER A 41 -12.12 4.71 1.72
CA SER A 41 -12.17 6.00 2.41
C SER A 41 -13.11 7.01 1.75
N ARG A 42 -13.75 6.64 0.64
CA ARG A 42 -14.57 7.57 -0.15
C ARG A 42 -15.75 8.11 0.64
N ASP A 43 -16.43 7.25 1.38
CA ASP A 43 -17.66 7.59 2.10
C ASP A 43 -17.43 7.86 3.58
N GLY A 44 -16.19 7.88 4.04
CA GLY A 44 -15.84 8.15 5.43
C GLY A 44 -14.50 7.58 5.81
N ALA A 45 -13.97 8.08 6.92
CA ALA A 45 -12.70 7.60 7.43
C ALA A 45 -12.79 6.16 7.91
N GLN A 46 -11.70 5.41 7.72
CA GLN A 46 -11.55 4.04 8.18
C GLN A 46 -10.39 3.94 9.15
N ILE A 47 -10.57 3.18 10.23
CA ILE A 47 -9.50 2.89 11.18
C ILE A 47 -8.98 1.48 10.89
N LEU A 48 -7.70 1.38 10.57
CA LEU A 48 -7.06 0.11 10.23
C LEU A 48 -5.90 -0.15 11.16
N ASN A 49 -5.80 -1.39 11.65
CA ASN A 49 -4.62 -1.86 12.37
C ASN A 49 -3.64 -2.44 11.35
N ILE A 50 -2.67 -1.66 10.94
CA ILE A 50 -1.67 -2.08 9.95
C ILE A 50 -0.47 -2.65 10.68
N VAL A 51 -0.18 -3.93 10.42
CA VAL A 51 0.91 -4.65 11.09
C VAL A 51 2.14 -4.81 10.22
N ALA A 52 2.00 -4.63 8.90
CA ALA A 52 3.13 -4.68 7.98
C ALA A 52 2.77 -3.94 6.69
N TYR A 53 3.79 -3.55 5.93
CA TYR A 53 3.57 -3.00 4.60
C TYR A 53 4.64 -3.48 3.62
N VAL A 54 4.30 -3.43 2.35
CA VAL A 54 5.16 -3.89 1.25
C VAL A 54 5.10 -2.86 0.13
N VAL A 55 6.24 -2.57 -0.45
CA VAL A 55 6.35 -1.73 -1.64
C VAL A 55 6.60 -2.62 -2.84
N LEU A 56 5.76 -2.51 -3.86
CA LEU A 56 5.89 -3.29 -5.09
C LEU A 56 6.34 -2.40 -6.24
N ASP A 57 7.33 -2.88 -6.98
CA ASP A 57 7.66 -2.32 -8.29
C ASP A 57 6.86 -3.09 -9.33
N ILE A 58 6.00 -2.38 -10.05
CA ILE A 58 5.10 -2.97 -11.05
C ILE A 58 5.59 -2.61 -12.44
N HIS A 59 5.62 -3.61 -13.32
CA HIS A 59 5.76 -3.41 -14.74
C HIS A 59 4.49 -3.92 -15.43
N ASN A 60 3.81 -3.06 -16.16
CA ASN A 60 2.54 -3.39 -16.81
C ASN A 60 2.50 -2.80 -18.22
N GLU A 61 2.67 -3.65 -19.22
CA GLU A 61 2.66 -3.23 -20.63
C GLU A 61 1.32 -2.64 -21.07
N MET A 62 0.25 -2.98 -20.38
CA MET A 62 -1.10 -2.50 -20.70
C MET A 62 -1.41 -1.17 -20.05
N SER A 63 -0.53 -0.65 -19.20
CA SER A 63 -0.72 0.61 -18.53
C SER A 63 -0.05 1.75 -19.30
N GLU A 64 -0.59 2.97 -19.20
CA GLU A 64 0.01 4.16 -19.78
C GLU A 64 1.41 4.40 -19.21
N ASP A 65 1.53 4.38 -17.89
CA ASP A 65 2.81 4.33 -17.21
C ASP A 65 3.17 2.87 -17.00
N LYS A 66 4.09 2.35 -17.80
CA LYS A 66 4.42 0.94 -17.76
C LYS A 66 5.10 0.50 -16.48
N ASP A 67 5.84 1.40 -15.84
CA ASP A 67 6.55 1.14 -14.60
C ASP A 67 6.04 2.09 -13.53
N TYR A 68 5.57 1.53 -12.43
CA TYR A 68 5.04 2.30 -11.31
C TYR A 68 5.13 1.50 -10.02
N ARG A 69 4.87 2.15 -8.90
CA ARG A 69 4.86 1.50 -7.59
C ARG A 69 3.46 1.36 -7.06
N GLN A 70 3.23 0.28 -6.33
CA GLN A 70 2.06 0.10 -5.50
C GLN A 70 2.48 -0.17 -4.07
N TYR A 71 1.72 0.38 -3.14
CA TYR A 71 1.96 0.25 -1.72
C TYR A 71 0.87 -0.62 -1.15
N VAL A 72 1.26 -1.72 -0.49
CA VAL A 72 0.34 -2.70 0.07
C VAL A 72 0.46 -2.66 1.58
N LEU A 73 -0.67 -2.46 2.25
CA LEU A 73 -0.76 -2.47 3.71
C LEU A 73 -1.45 -3.76 4.14
N LEU A 74 -0.91 -4.40 5.17
CA LEU A 74 -1.44 -5.66 5.69
C LEU A 74 -1.96 -5.45 7.10
N ASP A 75 -3.17 -5.92 7.36
CA ASP A 75 -3.71 -5.91 8.71
C ASP A 75 -3.43 -7.24 9.42
N LYS A 76 -3.84 -7.32 10.70
CA LYS A 76 -3.60 -8.50 11.52
C LYS A 76 -4.31 -9.76 11.02
N ASP A 77 -5.37 -9.60 10.22
CA ASP A 77 -6.19 -10.72 9.71
C ASP A 77 -5.74 -11.14 8.30
N GLY A 78 -4.68 -10.52 7.77
CA GLY A 78 -4.16 -10.83 6.46
C GLY A 78 -4.88 -10.10 5.32
N ASN A 79 -5.77 -9.15 5.63
CA ASN A 79 -6.39 -8.33 4.60
C ASN A 79 -5.36 -7.40 3.98
N LYS A 80 -5.47 -7.22 2.67
CA LYS A 80 -4.57 -6.37 1.90
C LYS A 80 -5.30 -5.11 1.47
N TYR A 81 -4.63 -3.98 1.65
CA TYR A 81 -5.09 -2.67 1.20
C TYR A 81 -4.03 -2.10 0.31
N MET A 82 -4.40 -1.44 -0.77
CA MET A 82 -3.42 -0.91 -1.71
C MET A 82 -3.71 0.53 -2.11
N THR A 83 -2.66 1.23 -2.47
CA THR A 83 -2.73 2.54 -3.10
C THR A 83 -1.52 2.74 -3.99
N GLY A 84 -1.67 3.55 -5.04
CA GLY A 84 -0.54 4.02 -5.84
C GLY A 84 -0.06 5.39 -5.42
N SER A 85 -0.65 5.98 -4.38
CA SER A 85 -0.35 7.35 -3.96
C SER A 85 0.97 7.43 -3.20
N GLU A 86 1.98 8.03 -3.83
CA GLU A 86 3.26 8.29 -3.17
C GLU A 86 3.13 9.29 -2.01
N PRO A 87 2.36 10.39 -2.14
CA PRO A 87 2.15 11.29 -1.00
C PRO A 87 1.50 10.60 0.21
N PHE A 88 0.54 9.70 -0.02
CA PHE A 88 -0.02 8.88 1.06
C PHE A 88 1.07 8.07 1.73
N PHE A 89 1.87 7.36 0.93
CA PHE A 89 2.88 6.47 1.46
C PHE A 89 3.94 7.23 2.25
N ASN A 90 4.33 8.41 1.81
CA ASN A 90 5.28 9.24 2.54
C ASN A 90 4.74 9.61 3.93
N SER A 91 3.48 10.00 4.01
CA SER A 91 2.83 10.30 5.29
C SER A 91 2.72 9.06 6.18
N PHE A 92 2.36 7.93 5.58
CA PHE A 92 2.25 6.66 6.30
C PHE A 92 3.61 6.23 6.86
N GLU A 93 4.65 6.29 6.06
CA GLU A 93 6.00 5.86 6.46
C GLU A 93 6.56 6.76 7.56
N ASP A 94 6.30 8.06 7.50
CA ASP A 94 6.71 8.98 8.57
C ASP A 94 6.12 8.56 9.92
N ILE A 95 4.82 8.22 9.93
CA ILE A 95 4.16 7.76 11.14
C ILE A 95 4.73 6.41 11.57
N TRP A 96 4.93 5.50 10.61
CA TRP A 96 5.47 4.18 10.90
C TRP A 96 6.85 4.25 11.55
N GLU A 97 7.72 5.09 11.02
CA GLU A 97 9.07 5.28 11.57
C GLU A 97 9.04 5.81 13.01
N GLU A 98 8.14 6.75 13.29
CA GLU A 98 7.98 7.26 14.66
C GLU A 98 7.50 6.16 15.61
N LEU A 99 6.57 5.30 15.14
CA LEU A 99 6.10 4.18 15.94
C LEU A 99 7.19 3.14 16.18
N GLU A 100 8.04 2.90 15.18
CA GLU A 100 9.20 2.01 15.32
C GLU A 100 10.19 2.57 16.33
N ASP A 101 10.52 3.85 16.25
CA ASP A 101 11.46 4.50 17.16
C ASP A 101 10.92 4.50 18.60
N ALA A 102 9.62 4.60 18.78
CA ALA A 102 8.98 4.53 20.09
C ALA A 102 8.71 3.09 20.54
N GLU A 103 9.08 2.10 19.75
CA GLU A 103 8.90 0.67 20.03
C GLU A 103 7.44 0.29 20.30
N VAL A 104 6.51 0.95 19.62
CA VAL A 104 5.09 0.60 19.72
C VAL A 104 4.84 -0.75 19.05
N PRO A 105 4.25 -1.74 19.75
CA PRO A 105 3.97 -3.03 19.13
C PRO A 105 3.03 -2.89 17.94
N VAL A 106 3.22 -3.72 16.91
CA VAL A 106 2.42 -3.64 15.69
C VAL A 106 0.92 -3.83 15.95
N GLU A 107 0.56 -4.60 16.97
CA GLU A 107 -0.83 -4.82 17.35
C GLU A 107 -1.52 -3.55 17.86
N GLN A 108 -0.75 -2.53 18.18
CA GLN A 108 -1.25 -1.25 18.71
C GLN A 108 -1.12 -0.11 17.70
N ARG A 109 -0.76 -0.41 16.46
CA ARG A 109 -0.57 0.61 15.43
C ARG A 109 -1.85 0.77 14.62
N PHE A 110 -2.65 1.75 14.98
CA PHE A 110 -3.91 2.05 14.31
C PHE A 110 -3.76 3.33 13.49
N PHE A 111 -4.21 3.28 12.25
CA PHE A 111 -4.13 4.38 11.30
C PHE A 111 -5.53 4.78 10.89
N LYS A 112 -5.77 6.07 10.86
CA LYS A 112 -6.99 6.63 10.30
C LYS A 112 -6.73 6.93 8.83
N ILE A 113 -7.47 6.28 7.95
CA ILE A 113 -7.38 6.47 6.50
C ILE A 113 -8.57 7.33 6.10
N TYR A 114 -8.32 8.46 5.46
CA TYR A 114 -9.39 9.40 5.11
C TYR A 114 -9.00 10.21 3.89
N GLN A 115 -9.93 11.00 3.39
CA GLN A 115 -9.70 11.86 2.24
C GLN A 115 -9.75 13.32 2.63
N ARG A 116 -8.94 14.12 1.97
CA ARG A 116 -8.91 15.57 2.10
C ARG A 116 -9.12 16.23 0.74
N PRO A 117 -9.75 17.42 0.69
CA PRO A 117 -9.84 18.15 -0.57
C PRO A 117 -8.46 18.56 -1.06
N SER A 118 -8.25 18.44 -2.37
CA SER A 118 -7.02 18.90 -2.99
C SER A 118 -7.01 20.42 -3.06
N LYS A 119 -5.91 21.06 -2.67
CA LYS A 119 -5.75 22.50 -2.79
C LYS A 119 -5.53 22.93 -4.24
N ASN A 120 -4.95 22.03 -5.05
CA ASN A 120 -4.56 22.36 -6.41
C ASN A 120 -5.60 21.99 -7.46
N TYR A 121 -6.55 21.12 -7.11
CA TYR A 121 -7.53 20.59 -8.05
C TYR A 121 -8.91 20.64 -7.40
N ALA A 122 -9.66 21.68 -7.72
CA ALA A 122 -11.02 21.88 -7.19
C ALA A 122 -11.90 20.66 -7.50
N GLY A 123 -12.68 20.21 -6.51
CA GLY A 123 -13.58 19.08 -6.65
C GLY A 123 -12.92 17.71 -6.56
N ARG A 124 -11.61 17.65 -6.37
CA ARG A 124 -10.89 16.39 -6.18
C ARG A 124 -10.44 16.21 -4.74
N ASN A 125 -10.46 14.97 -4.31
CA ASN A 125 -9.95 14.57 -2.99
C ASN A 125 -8.74 13.68 -3.16
N PHE A 126 -7.88 13.65 -2.16
CA PHE A 126 -6.76 12.71 -2.10
C PHE A 126 -6.79 11.93 -0.79
N VAL A 127 -6.34 10.68 -0.86
CA VAL A 127 -6.27 9.81 0.31
C VAL A 127 -5.05 10.18 1.15
N THR A 128 -5.22 10.19 2.46
CA THR A 128 -4.14 10.44 3.41
C THR A 128 -4.39 9.62 4.67
N CYS A 129 -3.47 9.72 5.63
CA CYS A 129 -3.62 9.04 6.90
C CYS A 129 -3.08 9.87 8.05
N SER A 130 -3.52 9.51 9.23
CA SER A 130 -3.00 10.02 10.48
C SER A 130 -3.00 8.88 11.50
N LEU A 131 -2.31 9.08 12.61
CA LEU A 131 -2.39 8.15 13.72
C LEU A 131 -3.81 8.21 14.28
N ALA A 132 -4.40 7.03 14.46
CA ALA A 132 -5.75 6.96 15.03
C ALA A 132 -5.76 7.09 16.55
#